data_2be21559cac1bb53c51c066b3f62e9eb
#
_entry.id   2be21559cac1bb53c51c066b3f62e9eb
#
_cell.length_a   1.000
_cell.length_b   1.000
_cell.length_c   1.000
_cell.angle_alpha   90.00
_cell.angle_beta   90.00
_cell.angle_gamma   90.00
#
_symmetry.space_group_name_H-M   'P 1'
#
loop_
_entity.id
_entity.type
_entity.pdbx_description
1 polymer ?
#
loop_
_entity_poly.entity_id
_entity_poly.type
_entity_poly.pdbx_seq_one_letter_code
_entity_poly.pdbx_strand_id
1 'polypeptide(L)'
;MDSLADTHRWRMHPVGALDLLPAATASRLKAADDRTRDVTGMLVNVAVGYGGRREIADAVRSLLQEHASRGTSIEQLAEVIDVEHIAEHLYTKGQPDPDLVIRTSGEQRLGGFLLWQSAHSEFYFCEAYWPDFRRVDFLRAVRAYAERERRFGN
;
A
#
# COMPACT_ATOMS: atom_id res chain seq x y z
N MET A 1 2.92 17.10 4.47
CA MET A 1 4.03 16.14 4.36
C MET A 1 5.38 16.74 4.73
N ASP A 2 5.69 17.95 4.29
CA ASP A 2 6.99 18.57 4.59
C ASP A 2 7.28 18.62 6.10
N SER A 3 6.34 19.08 6.92
CA SER A 3 6.48 19.11 8.38
C SER A 3 6.72 17.75 9.03
N LEU A 4 6.18 16.67 8.47
CA LEU A 4 6.43 15.31 8.95
C LEU A 4 7.80 14.79 8.51
N ALA A 5 8.20 15.07 7.29
CA ALA A 5 9.53 14.72 6.78
C ALA A 5 10.65 15.42 7.59
N ASP A 6 10.43 16.67 7.96
CA ASP A 6 11.39 17.46 8.75
C ASP A 6 11.62 16.94 10.19
N THR A 7 10.71 16.09 10.70
CA THR A 7 10.90 15.46 12.02
C THR A 7 11.95 14.34 12.03
N HIS A 8 12.34 13.80 10.88
CA HIS A 8 13.22 12.65 10.71
C HIS A 8 12.82 11.40 11.56
N ARG A 9 11.53 11.29 11.90
CA ARG A 9 11.00 10.17 12.69
C ARG A 9 10.38 9.06 11.83
N TRP A 10 10.01 9.40 10.60
CA TRP A 10 9.26 8.54 9.70
C TRP A 10 9.95 8.47 8.34
N ARG A 11 10.05 7.28 7.80
CA ARG A 11 10.36 7.12 6.38
C ARG A 11 9.08 7.27 5.57
N MET A 12 8.99 8.34 4.78
CA MET A 12 7.81 8.66 3.97
C MET A 12 7.99 8.07 2.58
N HIS A 13 7.09 7.19 2.15
CA HIS A 13 7.13 6.58 0.83
C HIS A 13 5.81 6.81 0.07
N PRO A 14 5.78 7.62 -0.98
CA PRO A 14 4.59 7.81 -1.80
C PRO A 14 4.36 6.61 -2.70
N VAL A 15 3.14 6.07 -2.68
CA VAL A 15 2.71 4.95 -3.52
C VAL A 15 1.50 5.33 -4.38
N GLY A 16 1.42 4.78 -5.58
CA GLY A 16 0.34 5.03 -6.52
C GLY A 16 0.80 5.70 -7.81
N ALA A 17 -0.14 6.13 -8.63
CA ALA A 17 0.11 6.73 -9.93
C ALA A 17 0.47 8.23 -9.79
N LEU A 18 1.72 8.51 -9.40
CA LEU A 18 2.21 9.89 -9.19
C LEU A 18 2.21 10.72 -10.48
N ASP A 19 2.24 10.09 -11.63
CA ASP A 19 2.14 10.70 -12.96
C ASP A 19 0.78 11.35 -13.23
N LEU A 20 -0.26 10.93 -12.52
CA LEU A 20 -1.60 11.54 -12.60
C LEU A 20 -1.75 12.79 -11.74
N LEU A 21 -0.78 13.09 -10.90
CA LEU A 21 -0.84 14.24 -10.01
C LEU A 21 -0.32 15.51 -10.68
N PRO A 22 -0.79 16.70 -10.24
CA PRO A 22 -0.14 17.96 -10.63
C PRO A 22 1.36 17.90 -10.34
N ALA A 23 2.18 18.37 -11.28
CA ALA A 23 3.64 18.29 -11.19
C ALA A 23 4.22 18.81 -9.86
N ALA A 24 3.68 19.90 -9.33
CA ALA A 24 4.09 20.46 -8.04
C ALA A 24 3.83 19.49 -6.87
N THR A 25 2.70 18.76 -6.90
CA THR A 25 2.37 17.77 -5.87
C THR A 25 3.28 16.56 -5.97
N ALA A 26 3.47 16.01 -7.17
CA ALA A 26 4.37 14.89 -7.42
C ALA A 26 5.81 15.21 -6.99
N SER A 27 6.32 16.41 -7.31
CA SER A 27 7.65 16.85 -6.90
C SER A 27 7.82 16.95 -5.39
N ARG A 28 6.80 17.46 -4.67
CA ARG A 28 6.83 17.53 -3.20
C ARG A 28 6.83 16.15 -2.55
N LEU A 29 6.06 15.21 -3.09
CA LEU A 29 6.02 13.83 -2.61
C LEU A 29 7.37 13.14 -2.78
N LYS A 30 7.98 13.26 -3.97
CA LYS A 30 9.31 12.75 -4.27
C LYS A 30 10.38 13.36 -3.35
N ALA A 31 10.34 14.68 -3.15
CA ALA A 31 11.28 15.35 -2.25
C ALA A 31 11.14 14.88 -0.79
N ALA A 32 9.93 14.54 -0.33
CA ALA A 32 9.73 13.98 1.01
C ALA A 32 10.29 12.55 1.12
N ASP A 33 10.12 11.72 0.11
CA ASP A 33 10.71 10.38 0.02
C ASP A 33 12.25 10.46 0.06
N ASP A 34 12.84 11.32 -0.79
CA ASP A 34 14.29 11.51 -0.84
C ASP A 34 14.88 12.00 0.49
N ARG A 35 14.25 12.97 1.15
CA ARG A 35 14.72 13.51 2.44
C ARG A 35 14.62 12.51 3.59
N THR A 36 13.74 11.53 3.49
CA THR A 36 13.51 10.54 4.56
C THR A 36 14.06 9.16 4.22
N ARG A 37 14.76 9.00 3.12
CA ARG A 37 15.23 7.69 2.61
C ARG A 37 16.07 6.92 3.62
N ASP A 38 16.92 7.61 4.36
CA ASP A 38 17.84 7.02 5.34
C ASP A 38 17.27 6.94 6.76
N VAL A 39 16.00 7.33 6.95
CA VAL A 39 15.34 7.22 8.26
C VAL A 39 14.99 5.76 8.52
N THR A 40 15.51 5.22 9.60
CA THR A 40 15.30 3.81 10.03
C THR A 40 14.04 3.60 10.87
N GLY A 41 13.23 4.65 11.07
CA GLY A 41 11.97 4.59 11.80
C GLY A 41 10.85 3.87 11.05
N MET A 42 9.62 4.09 11.51
CA MET A 42 8.44 3.53 10.88
C MET A 42 8.34 3.99 9.41
N LEU A 43 8.13 3.04 8.50
CA LEU A 43 7.80 3.33 7.11
C LEU A 43 6.32 3.73 7.00
N VAL A 44 6.07 4.88 6.40
CA VAL A 44 4.73 5.41 6.16
C VAL A 44 4.50 5.51 4.66
N ASN A 45 3.73 4.60 4.11
CA ASN A 45 3.27 4.68 2.72
C ASN A 45 2.14 5.70 2.60
N VAL A 46 2.29 6.64 1.69
CA VAL A 46 1.28 7.66 1.41
C VAL A 46 0.68 7.38 0.04
N ALA A 47 -0.49 6.75 0.04
CA ALA A 47 -1.18 6.38 -1.18
C ALA A 47 -1.89 7.59 -1.80
N VAL A 48 -1.44 8.00 -2.99
CA VAL A 48 -2.00 9.15 -3.72
C VAL A 48 -2.18 8.77 -5.19
N GLY A 49 -3.36 9.08 -5.75
CA GLY A 49 -3.70 8.59 -7.09
C GLY A 49 -3.74 7.07 -7.17
N TYR A 50 -4.01 6.41 -6.03
CA TYR A 50 -3.95 4.97 -5.86
C TYR A 50 -5.29 4.29 -6.20
N GLY A 51 -5.18 3.12 -6.82
CA GLY A 51 -6.30 2.22 -7.04
C GLY A 51 -5.81 0.79 -7.21
N GLY A 52 -6.26 -0.15 -6.37
CA GLY A 52 -5.72 -1.51 -6.33
C GLY A 52 -5.84 -2.28 -7.64
N ARG A 53 -6.94 -2.10 -8.39
CA ARG A 53 -7.05 -2.70 -9.73
C ARG A 53 -6.00 -2.17 -10.70
N ARG A 54 -5.67 -0.89 -10.61
CA ARG A 54 -4.63 -0.27 -11.43
C ARG A 54 -3.26 -0.77 -11.01
N GLU A 55 -2.99 -0.83 -9.72
CA GLU A 55 -1.74 -1.38 -9.19
C GLU A 55 -1.48 -2.79 -9.72
N ILE A 56 -2.48 -3.67 -9.66
CA ILE A 56 -2.35 -5.05 -10.18
C ILE A 56 -2.05 -5.03 -11.69
N ALA A 57 -2.74 -4.20 -12.47
CA ALA A 57 -2.48 -4.09 -13.91
C ALA A 57 -1.08 -3.53 -14.20
N ASP A 58 -0.60 -2.57 -13.41
CA ASP A 58 0.74 -2.01 -13.54
C ASP A 58 1.80 -3.01 -13.11
N ALA A 59 1.55 -3.81 -12.06
CA ALA A 59 2.43 -4.89 -11.63
C ALA A 59 2.59 -5.95 -12.72
N VAL A 60 1.50 -6.43 -13.30
CA VAL A 60 1.53 -7.40 -14.42
C VAL A 60 2.28 -6.81 -15.62
N ARG A 61 2.04 -5.54 -15.97
CA ARG A 61 2.77 -4.88 -17.07
C ARG A 61 4.26 -4.82 -16.79
N SER A 62 4.66 -4.44 -15.58
CA SER A 62 6.06 -4.39 -15.16
C SER A 62 6.73 -5.75 -15.24
N LEU A 63 6.06 -6.81 -14.76
CA LEU A 63 6.52 -8.19 -14.84
C LEU A 63 6.75 -8.62 -16.29
N LEU A 64 5.79 -8.36 -17.17
CA LEU A 64 5.92 -8.70 -18.60
C LEU A 64 7.08 -7.95 -19.27
N GLN A 65 7.27 -6.67 -18.95
CA GLN A 65 8.37 -5.86 -19.50
C GLN A 65 9.73 -6.37 -19.02
N GLU A 66 9.84 -6.75 -17.75
CA GLU A 66 11.07 -7.32 -17.19
C GLU A 66 11.45 -8.63 -17.90
N HIS A 67 10.51 -9.57 -18.02
CA HIS A 67 10.75 -10.84 -18.69
C HIS A 67 11.05 -10.67 -20.20
N ALA A 68 10.34 -9.78 -20.88
CA ALA A 68 10.61 -9.45 -22.27
C ALA A 68 12.04 -8.90 -22.46
N SER A 69 12.52 -8.06 -21.55
CA SER A 69 13.89 -7.53 -21.60
C SER A 69 14.98 -8.60 -21.41
N ARG A 70 14.62 -9.72 -20.76
CA ARG A 70 15.48 -10.90 -20.58
C ARG A 70 15.35 -11.92 -21.72
N GLY A 71 14.49 -11.67 -22.70
CA GLY A 71 14.24 -12.57 -23.83
C GLY A 71 13.34 -13.78 -23.48
N THR A 72 12.65 -13.76 -22.36
CA THR A 72 11.68 -14.81 -21.97
C THR A 72 10.43 -14.70 -22.85
N SER A 73 9.99 -15.79 -23.45
CA SER A 73 8.73 -15.79 -24.21
C SER A 73 7.50 -15.80 -23.29
N ILE A 74 6.35 -15.41 -23.84
CA ILE A 74 5.08 -15.44 -23.09
C ILE A 74 4.73 -16.85 -22.65
N GLU A 75 5.00 -17.85 -23.50
CA GLU A 75 4.75 -19.26 -23.21
C GLU A 75 5.58 -19.71 -22.01
N GLN A 76 6.88 -19.39 -22.02
CA GLN A 76 7.79 -19.69 -20.91
C GLN A 76 7.35 -18.99 -19.61
N LEU A 77 6.91 -17.73 -19.70
CA LEU A 77 6.44 -17.00 -18.53
C LEU A 77 5.14 -17.60 -17.98
N ALA A 78 4.24 -18.04 -18.86
CA ALA A 78 2.97 -18.66 -18.45
C ALA A 78 3.15 -19.97 -17.66
N GLU A 79 4.27 -20.67 -17.87
CA GLU A 79 4.59 -21.90 -17.13
C GLU A 79 5.11 -21.66 -15.71
N VAL A 80 5.68 -20.47 -15.45
CA VAL A 80 6.38 -20.17 -14.18
C VAL A 80 5.74 -19.07 -13.35
N ILE A 81 4.79 -18.33 -13.91
CA ILE A 81 4.16 -17.20 -13.20
C ILE A 81 3.33 -17.69 -12.03
N ASP A 82 3.52 -17.04 -10.87
CA ASP A 82 2.75 -17.30 -9.65
C ASP A 82 2.44 -15.98 -8.91
N VAL A 83 1.86 -16.10 -7.72
CA VAL A 83 1.44 -15.00 -6.87
C VAL A 83 2.61 -14.12 -6.45
N GLU A 84 3.74 -14.74 -6.11
CA GLU A 84 4.96 -14.06 -5.64
C GLU A 84 5.55 -13.18 -6.74
N HIS A 85 5.57 -13.65 -7.97
CA HIS A 85 6.05 -12.84 -9.11
C HIS A 85 5.24 -11.56 -9.30
N ILE A 86 3.92 -11.62 -9.09
CA ILE A 86 3.07 -10.41 -9.15
C ILE A 86 3.35 -9.51 -7.94
N ALA A 87 3.48 -10.09 -6.74
CA ALA A 87 3.73 -9.34 -5.50
C ALA A 87 5.03 -8.53 -5.56
N GLU A 88 6.08 -9.07 -6.19
CA GLU A 88 7.37 -8.39 -6.40
C GLU A 88 7.29 -7.15 -7.31
N HIS A 89 6.17 -6.97 -8.02
CA HIS A 89 5.94 -5.82 -8.90
C HIS A 89 4.88 -4.84 -8.37
N LEU A 90 4.25 -5.12 -7.22
CA LEU A 90 3.32 -4.20 -6.58
C LEU A 90 4.04 -2.94 -6.05
N TYR A 91 3.30 -1.88 -5.82
CA TYR A 91 3.84 -0.62 -5.28
C TYR A 91 4.41 -0.78 -3.86
N THR A 92 3.99 -1.81 -3.15
CA THR A 92 4.42 -2.16 -1.79
C THR A 92 5.43 -3.31 -1.76
N LYS A 93 6.06 -3.63 -2.88
CA LYS A 93 7.01 -4.74 -2.96
C LYS A 93 8.06 -4.71 -1.84
N GLY A 94 8.36 -5.87 -1.30
CA GLY A 94 9.32 -6.02 -0.20
C GLY A 94 8.82 -5.58 1.16
N GLN A 95 7.54 -5.20 1.28
CA GLN A 95 6.87 -4.88 2.53
C GLN A 95 5.91 -6.01 2.91
N PRO A 96 5.68 -6.25 4.22
CA PRO A 96 4.68 -7.21 4.65
C PRO A 96 3.27 -6.73 4.29
N ASP A 97 2.38 -7.67 4.07
CA ASP A 97 0.96 -7.39 3.95
C ASP A 97 0.40 -6.81 5.25
N PRO A 98 -0.61 -5.93 5.18
CA PRO A 98 -1.17 -5.32 6.38
C PRO A 98 -1.95 -6.34 7.21
N ASP A 99 -1.72 -6.35 8.51
CA ASP A 99 -2.49 -7.15 9.45
C ASP A 99 -3.88 -6.58 9.70
N LEU A 100 -4.01 -5.25 9.70
CA LEU A 100 -5.23 -4.53 10.00
C LEU A 100 -5.49 -3.42 8.98
N VAL A 101 -6.68 -3.41 8.40
CA VAL A 101 -7.18 -2.31 7.57
C VAL A 101 -8.29 -1.57 8.33
N ILE A 102 -8.05 -0.30 8.61
CA ILE A 102 -9.07 0.58 9.22
C ILE A 102 -9.74 1.39 8.12
N ARG A 103 -11.03 1.16 7.92
CA ARG A 103 -11.82 1.95 6.98
C ARG A 103 -12.70 2.93 7.72
N THR A 104 -12.49 4.20 7.46
CA THR A 104 -13.31 5.32 7.97
C THR A 104 -14.51 5.59 7.07
N SER A 105 -15.37 6.51 7.43
CA SER A 105 -16.61 6.94 6.73
C SER A 105 -17.83 6.04 6.85
N GLY A 106 -17.83 5.02 7.69
CA GLY A 106 -18.96 4.11 7.88
C GLY A 106 -19.26 3.16 6.72
N GLU A 107 -18.55 3.28 5.60
CA GLU A 107 -18.74 2.38 4.46
C GLU A 107 -18.18 0.98 4.74
N GLN A 108 -19.01 -0.06 4.56
CA GLN A 108 -18.66 -1.45 4.84
C GLN A 108 -18.26 -2.21 3.54
N ARG A 109 -17.42 -1.60 2.72
CA ARG A 109 -16.90 -2.20 1.49
C ARG A 109 -15.40 -1.94 1.35
N LEU A 110 -14.68 -2.82 0.68
CA LEU A 110 -13.21 -2.74 0.56
C LEU A 110 -12.71 -1.49 -0.20
N GLY A 111 -13.50 -0.92 -1.11
CA GLY A 111 -13.16 0.30 -1.82
C GLY A 111 -11.97 0.22 -2.78
N GLY A 112 -11.35 -0.95 -2.90
CA GLY A 112 -10.22 -1.18 -3.80
C GLY A 112 -8.86 -0.72 -3.28
N PHE A 113 -8.76 -0.32 -2.00
CA PHE A 113 -7.49 0.03 -1.37
C PHE A 113 -6.74 -1.24 -0.95
N LEU A 114 -5.47 -1.37 -1.34
CA LEU A 114 -4.61 -2.53 -1.08
C LEU A 114 -5.30 -3.87 -1.40
N LEU A 115 -5.92 -3.97 -2.59
CA LEU A 115 -6.76 -5.12 -2.98
C LEU A 115 -6.03 -6.46 -2.90
N TRP A 116 -4.78 -6.49 -3.32
CA TRP A 116 -3.94 -7.67 -3.27
C TRP A 116 -3.46 -7.94 -1.85
N GLN A 117 -2.87 -6.95 -1.24
CA GLN A 117 -2.19 -7.06 0.04
C GLN A 117 -3.14 -7.29 1.22
N SER A 118 -4.42 -6.86 1.10
CA SER A 118 -5.40 -7.00 2.18
C SER A 118 -6.20 -8.30 2.16
N ALA A 119 -5.82 -9.27 1.32
CA ALA A 119 -6.53 -10.54 1.17
C ALA A 119 -6.70 -11.30 2.50
N HIS A 120 -5.72 -11.18 3.39
CA HIS A 120 -5.72 -11.84 4.70
C HIS A 120 -5.77 -10.85 5.88
N SER A 121 -6.02 -9.58 5.60
CA SER A 121 -6.11 -8.54 6.64
C SER A 121 -7.41 -8.64 7.43
N GLU A 122 -7.33 -8.27 8.71
CA GLU A 122 -8.51 -7.98 9.49
C GLU A 122 -9.05 -6.59 9.16
N PHE A 123 -10.38 -6.45 9.07
CA PHE A 123 -11.02 -5.18 8.76
C PHE A 123 -11.73 -4.59 9.99
N TYR A 124 -11.47 -3.31 10.23
CA TYR A 124 -12.19 -2.51 11.20
C TYR A 124 -12.88 -1.34 10.50
N PHE A 125 -14.20 -1.29 10.56
CA PHE A 125 -15.02 -0.21 9.99
C PHE A 125 -15.33 0.82 11.06
N CYS A 126 -15.00 2.09 10.79
CA CYS A 126 -15.20 3.21 11.70
C CYS A 126 -16.11 4.25 11.02
N GLU A 127 -17.13 4.72 11.74
CA GLU A 127 -18.09 5.70 11.23
C GLU A 127 -17.48 7.12 11.11
N ALA A 128 -16.42 7.43 11.87
CA ALA A 128 -15.76 8.72 11.78
C ALA A 128 -15.21 8.98 10.38
N TYR A 129 -15.40 10.19 9.87
CA TYR A 129 -14.72 10.63 8.65
C TYR A 129 -13.23 10.87 8.93
N TRP A 130 -12.38 10.72 7.93
CA TRP A 130 -10.93 10.83 8.09
C TRP A 130 -10.46 12.12 8.80
N PRO A 131 -11.00 13.32 8.52
CA PRO A 131 -10.61 14.52 9.24
C PRO A 131 -10.92 14.49 10.75
N ASP A 132 -11.95 13.74 11.15
CA ASP A 132 -12.40 13.60 12.53
C ASP A 132 -11.90 12.32 13.22
N PHE A 133 -11.04 11.54 12.55
CA PHE A 133 -10.46 10.32 13.07
C PHE A 133 -9.44 10.64 14.16
N ARG A 134 -9.73 10.24 15.39
CA ARG A 134 -8.95 10.59 16.59
C ARG A 134 -8.14 9.41 17.10
N ARG A 135 -7.21 9.70 18.00
CA ARG A 135 -6.44 8.67 18.71
C ARG A 135 -7.32 7.59 19.35
N VAL A 136 -8.46 7.98 19.93
CA VAL A 136 -9.39 7.01 20.56
C VAL A 136 -9.97 6.06 19.54
N ASP A 137 -10.27 6.52 18.33
CA ASP A 137 -10.84 5.70 17.26
C ASP A 137 -9.80 4.69 16.76
N PHE A 138 -8.54 5.11 16.62
CA PHE A 138 -7.41 4.23 16.34
C PHE A 138 -7.21 3.16 17.43
N LEU A 139 -7.21 3.57 18.71
CA LEU A 139 -7.02 2.63 19.81
C LEU A 139 -8.16 1.61 19.92
N ARG A 140 -9.38 1.98 19.57
CA ARG A 140 -10.52 1.05 19.48
C ARG A 140 -10.31 0.02 18.37
N ALA A 141 -9.81 0.44 17.22
CA ALA A 141 -9.50 -0.48 16.12
C ALA A 141 -8.39 -1.48 16.52
N VAL A 142 -7.31 -0.99 17.12
CA VAL A 142 -6.21 -1.85 17.61
C VAL A 142 -6.70 -2.82 18.70
N ARG A 143 -7.53 -2.37 19.61
CA ARG A 143 -8.14 -3.23 20.65
C ARG A 143 -9.01 -4.32 20.02
N ALA A 144 -9.91 -3.94 19.10
CA ALA A 144 -10.76 -4.90 18.40
C ALA A 144 -9.95 -5.95 17.63
N TYR A 145 -8.83 -5.52 17.03
CA TYR A 145 -7.88 -6.42 16.37
C TYR A 145 -7.24 -7.39 17.36
N ALA A 146 -6.78 -6.91 18.52
CA ALA A 146 -6.15 -7.73 19.55
C ALA A 146 -7.10 -8.77 20.18
N GLU A 147 -8.42 -8.48 20.21
CA GLU A 147 -9.45 -9.38 20.74
C GLU A 147 -9.90 -10.45 19.73
N ARG A 148 -9.49 -10.37 18.44
CA ARG A 148 -9.85 -11.35 17.42
C ARG A 148 -8.93 -12.57 17.45
N GLU A 149 -9.53 -13.77 17.37
CA GLU A 149 -8.78 -14.99 17.11
C GLU A 149 -8.36 -15.02 15.63
N ARG A 150 -7.06 -15.05 15.38
CA ARG A 150 -6.51 -15.25 14.04
C ARG A 150 -6.66 -16.72 13.65
N ARG A 151 -7.67 -17.04 12.86
CA ARG A 151 -7.79 -18.35 12.21
C ARG A 151 -7.14 -18.25 10.83
N PHE A 152 -5.87 -18.61 10.74
CA PHE A 152 -5.25 -18.90 9.45
C PHE A 152 -5.87 -20.20 8.97
N GLY A 153 -6.75 -20.12 7.96
CA GLY A 153 -7.53 -21.25 7.46
C GLY A 153 -6.71 -22.53 7.33
N ASN A 154 -6.97 -23.48 8.21
CA ASN A 154 -6.55 -24.88 8.14
C ASN A 154 -7.70 -25.65 7.49
#